data_8811091d82f4fd04205632acbdb70fbf
#
_entry.id   8811091d82f4fd04205632acbdb70fbf
#
_cell.length_a   1.000
_cell.length_b   1.000
_cell.length_c   1.000
_cell.angle_alpha   90.00
_cell.angle_beta   90.00
_cell.angle_gamma   90.00
#
_symmetry.space_group_name_H-M   'P 1'
#
loop_
_entity.id
_entity.type
_entity.pdbx_description
1 polymer ?
#
loop_
_entity_poly.entity_id
_entity_poly.type
_entity_poly.pdbx_seq_one_letter_code
_entity_poly.pdbx_strand_id
1 'polypeptide(L)'
;MDIVEAYSRVGKNGWKVLSSIFRRMWDFEFVPSELIAKDTGLPEEKVEVILRGLAGDGIVTVKQLSYLGAAFTFFGLSLYSLRRLVRKGEISMIGSKMGEGKESMVYNAMSEKYGEVIVKFHRVGYPSFKRVKEKRDYGTLHFTVLTVRSARNEFRALRKLAGFVSVPKPYAWEGNAVVMELIDARELFRVRLSNPGDVLEIILEEVRAMYARGVVHGDLSQYNILVSEEGVWIIDFPQAVILEEESEEYSSLSFSELKKLADEMLRRDLKNILDYFRRSYGVEKDFEEALKFVTSRKPEIGK
;
A
#
# COMPACT_ATOMS: atom_id res chain seq x y z
N MET A 1 -21.75 -6.31 5.52
CA MET A 1 -21.32 -7.69 5.20
C MET A 1 -19.83 -7.78 5.50
N ASP A 2 -19.42 -8.80 6.26
CA ASP A 2 -18.02 -9.08 6.54
C ASP A 2 -17.33 -9.71 5.30
N ILE A 3 -16.01 -9.58 5.21
CA ILE A 3 -15.22 -10.06 4.07
C ILE A 3 -15.27 -11.59 3.95
N VAL A 4 -15.34 -12.33 5.06
CA VAL A 4 -15.45 -13.79 5.08
C VAL A 4 -16.83 -14.24 4.61
N GLU A 5 -17.90 -13.56 5.06
CA GLU A 5 -19.25 -13.81 4.60
C GLU A 5 -19.39 -13.55 3.09
N ALA A 6 -18.87 -12.43 2.61
CA ALA A 6 -18.87 -12.11 1.19
C ALA A 6 -18.09 -13.15 0.37
N TYR A 7 -16.95 -13.61 0.87
CA TYR A 7 -16.13 -14.62 0.20
C TYR A 7 -16.91 -15.91 -0.06
N SER A 8 -17.72 -16.36 0.90
CA SER A 8 -18.53 -17.58 0.80
C SER A 8 -19.73 -17.43 -0.14
N ARG A 9 -20.27 -16.21 -0.27
CA ARG A 9 -21.46 -15.93 -1.11
C ARG A 9 -21.14 -15.84 -2.60
N VAL A 10 -19.93 -15.39 -2.97
CA VAL A 10 -19.56 -15.26 -4.38
C VAL A 10 -19.41 -16.63 -5.03
N GLY A 11 -20.36 -16.98 -5.89
CA GLY A 11 -20.36 -18.24 -6.63
C GLY A 11 -19.29 -18.28 -7.75
N LYS A 12 -19.09 -19.47 -8.34
CA LYS A 12 -18.08 -19.72 -9.39
C LYS A 12 -18.13 -18.72 -10.54
N ASN A 13 -19.31 -18.37 -11.03
CA ASN A 13 -19.48 -17.42 -12.12
C ASN A 13 -19.22 -15.97 -11.66
N GLY A 14 -19.58 -15.60 -10.44
CA GLY A 14 -19.23 -14.31 -9.84
C GLY A 14 -17.72 -14.10 -9.81
N TRP A 15 -16.96 -15.10 -9.41
CA TRP A 15 -15.50 -15.04 -9.44
C TRP A 15 -14.90 -14.91 -10.84
N LYS A 16 -15.51 -15.53 -11.87
CA LYS A 16 -15.11 -15.34 -13.27
C LYS A 16 -15.32 -13.88 -13.70
N VAL A 17 -16.50 -13.32 -13.37
CA VAL A 17 -16.86 -11.93 -13.66
C VAL A 17 -15.88 -10.96 -12.99
N LEU A 18 -15.60 -11.13 -11.69
CA LEU A 18 -14.64 -10.31 -10.96
C LEU A 18 -13.21 -10.43 -11.55
N SER A 19 -12.82 -11.63 -12.00
CA SER A 19 -11.53 -11.83 -12.67
C SER A 19 -11.44 -11.07 -14.00
N SER A 20 -12.52 -10.99 -14.76
CA SER A 20 -12.57 -10.19 -16.00
C SER A 20 -12.47 -8.69 -15.69
N ILE A 21 -13.23 -8.21 -14.70
CA ILE A 21 -13.17 -6.80 -14.27
C ILE A 21 -11.72 -6.46 -13.86
N PHE A 22 -11.05 -7.29 -13.07
CA PHE A 22 -9.67 -7.05 -12.61
C PHE A 22 -8.67 -6.94 -13.77
N ARG A 23 -8.79 -7.79 -14.79
CA ARG A 23 -7.91 -7.75 -15.97
C ARG A 23 -8.10 -6.50 -16.81
N ARG A 24 -9.35 -6.00 -16.91
CA ARG A 24 -9.72 -4.90 -17.79
C ARG A 24 -9.78 -3.52 -17.12
N MET A 25 -9.69 -3.46 -15.78
CA MET A 25 -9.75 -2.19 -15.05
C MET A 25 -8.59 -1.24 -15.36
N TRP A 26 -7.56 -1.71 -16.05
CA TRP A 26 -6.43 -0.88 -16.50
C TRP A 26 -6.79 -0.02 -17.70
N ASP A 27 -7.74 -0.49 -18.52
CA ASP A 27 -8.18 0.15 -19.75
C ASP A 27 -9.54 0.85 -19.60
N PHE A 28 -10.36 0.40 -18.61
CA PHE A 28 -11.73 0.86 -18.42
C PHE A 28 -12.00 1.25 -16.96
N GLU A 29 -12.58 2.43 -16.76
CA GLU A 29 -13.14 2.79 -15.44
C GLU A 29 -14.31 1.90 -15.07
N PHE A 30 -15.24 1.73 -16.03
CA PHE A 30 -16.36 0.79 -15.93
C PHE A 30 -16.24 -0.20 -17.08
N VAL A 31 -15.92 -1.43 -16.74
CA VAL A 31 -15.72 -2.51 -17.73
C VAL A 31 -17.07 -2.90 -18.35
N PRO A 32 -17.23 -2.88 -19.70
CA PRO A 32 -18.46 -3.25 -20.37
C PRO A 32 -18.90 -4.68 -20.14
N SER A 33 -20.21 -4.91 -19.91
CA SER A 33 -20.79 -6.24 -19.74
C SER A 33 -20.50 -7.19 -20.91
N GLU A 34 -20.53 -6.68 -22.14
CA GLU A 34 -20.19 -7.42 -23.35
C GLU A 34 -18.75 -7.98 -23.29
N LEU A 35 -17.78 -7.17 -22.86
CA LEU A 35 -16.40 -7.63 -22.73
C LEU A 35 -16.22 -8.65 -21.61
N ILE A 36 -16.98 -8.50 -20.52
CA ILE A 36 -17.01 -9.49 -19.44
C ILE A 36 -17.63 -10.79 -19.94
N ALA A 37 -18.69 -10.73 -20.73
CA ALA A 37 -19.35 -11.90 -21.34
C ALA A 37 -18.35 -12.65 -22.25
N LYS A 38 -17.66 -11.93 -23.12
CA LYS A 38 -16.59 -12.47 -23.99
C LYS A 38 -15.50 -13.19 -23.21
N ASP A 39 -15.01 -12.58 -22.12
CA ASP A 39 -13.92 -13.14 -21.30
C ASP A 39 -14.33 -14.36 -20.49
N THR A 40 -15.59 -14.41 -20.07
CA THR A 40 -16.10 -15.46 -19.17
C THR A 40 -16.74 -16.63 -19.90
N GLY A 41 -17.13 -16.42 -21.17
CA GLY A 41 -17.92 -17.36 -21.96
C GLY A 41 -19.37 -17.47 -21.47
N LEU A 42 -19.86 -16.50 -20.71
CA LEU A 42 -21.25 -16.45 -20.24
C LEU A 42 -22.09 -15.57 -21.20
N PRO A 43 -23.39 -15.87 -21.37
CA PRO A 43 -24.29 -14.94 -22.04
C PRO A 43 -24.31 -13.58 -21.36
N GLU A 44 -24.41 -12.50 -22.12
CA GLU A 44 -24.35 -11.13 -21.57
C GLU A 44 -25.46 -10.87 -20.56
N GLU A 45 -26.69 -11.29 -20.84
CA GLU A 45 -27.82 -11.18 -19.91
C GLU A 45 -27.51 -11.83 -18.55
N LYS A 46 -26.83 -12.98 -18.57
CA LYS A 46 -26.39 -13.66 -17.34
C LYS A 46 -25.30 -12.86 -16.60
N VAL A 47 -24.39 -12.25 -17.33
CA VAL A 47 -23.36 -11.36 -16.76
C VAL A 47 -24.02 -10.17 -16.08
N GLU A 48 -25.01 -9.52 -16.72
CA GLU A 48 -25.74 -8.40 -16.13
C GLU A 48 -26.47 -8.78 -14.83
N VAL A 49 -27.13 -9.95 -14.79
CA VAL A 49 -27.77 -10.44 -13.57
C VAL A 49 -26.73 -10.63 -12.45
N ILE A 50 -25.58 -11.23 -12.77
CA ILE A 50 -24.49 -11.41 -11.80
C ILE A 50 -23.96 -10.05 -11.32
N LEU A 51 -23.76 -9.08 -12.21
CA LEU A 51 -23.26 -7.74 -11.88
C LEU A 51 -24.23 -7.01 -10.94
N ARG A 52 -25.54 -7.10 -11.18
CA ARG A 52 -26.57 -6.51 -10.30
C ARG A 52 -26.58 -7.16 -8.92
N GLY A 53 -26.40 -8.50 -8.85
CA GLY A 53 -26.26 -9.22 -7.58
C GLY A 53 -25.01 -8.77 -6.82
N LEU A 54 -23.86 -8.74 -7.48
CA LEU A 54 -22.60 -8.28 -6.89
C LEU A 54 -22.66 -6.79 -6.45
N ALA A 55 -23.44 -5.97 -7.18
CA ALA A 55 -23.66 -4.57 -6.80
C ALA A 55 -24.56 -4.47 -5.55
N GLY A 56 -25.60 -5.31 -5.45
CA GLY A 56 -26.42 -5.41 -4.24
C GLY A 56 -25.61 -5.81 -3.00
N ASP A 57 -24.60 -6.64 -3.18
CA ASP A 57 -23.65 -7.03 -2.12
C ASP A 57 -22.54 -5.98 -1.87
N GLY A 58 -22.53 -4.87 -2.61
CA GLY A 58 -21.51 -3.82 -2.47
C GLY A 58 -20.11 -4.20 -2.98
N ILE A 59 -20.00 -5.27 -3.80
CA ILE A 59 -18.72 -5.78 -4.33
C ILE A 59 -18.31 -5.01 -5.58
N VAL A 60 -19.25 -4.64 -6.44
CA VAL A 60 -19.02 -3.80 -7.61
C VAL A 60 -19.98 -2.61 -7.60
N THR A 61 -19.61 -1.56 -8.32
CA THR A 61 -20.53 -0.50 -8.73
C THR A 61 -20.87 -0.71 -10.19
N VAL A 62 -22.16 -0.63 -10.52
CA VAL A 62 -22.63 -0.69 -11.91
C VAL A 62 -23.13 0.67 -12.35
N LYS A 63 -22.90 1.01 -13.61
CA LYS A 63 -23.32 2.27 -14.22
C LYS A 63 -23.90 2.00 -15.60
N GLN A 64 -25.08 2.57 -15.87
CA GLN A 64 -25.64 2.57 -17.20
C GLN A 64 -25.02 3.72 -18.02
N LEU A 65 -24.26 3.34 -18.99
CA LEU A 65 -23.68 4.20 -20.03
C LEU A 65 -24.39 3.91 -21.36
N SER A 66 -23.70 3.95 -22.51
CA SER A 66 -24.18 3.30 -23.75
C SER A 66 -24.19 1.75 -23.62
N TYR A 67 -23.59 1.22 -22.56
CA TYR A 67 -23.55 -0.18 -22.14
C TYR A 67 -23.72 -0.25 -20.62
N LEU A 68 -23.98 -1.44 -20.06
CA LEU A 68 -23.87 -1.66 -18.63
C LEU A 68 -22.40 -1.85 -18.28
N GLY A 69 -21.83 -0.91 -17.53
CA GLY A 69 -20.44 -0.95 -17.08
C GLY A 69 -20.33 -1.32 -15.60
N ALA A 70 -19.25 -2.00 -15.23
CA ALA A 70 -18.96 -2.39 -13.86
C ALA A 70 -17.53 -2.03 -13.43
N ALA A 71 -17.39 -1.58 -12.18
CA ALA A 71 -16.10 -1.30 -11.53
C ALA A 71 -16.09 -1.92 -10.15
N PHE A 72 -14.89 -2.25 -9.63
CA PHE A 72 -14.78 -2.65 -8.23
C PHE A 72 -15.15 -1.51 -7.29
N THR A 73 -15.86 -1.86 -6.22
CA THR A 73 -15.79 -1.08 -5.00
C THR A 73 -14.46 -1.37 -4.31
N PHE A 74 -14.14 -0.57 -3.31
CA PHE A 74 -12.98 -0.84 -2.46
C PHE A 74 -13.08 -2.22 -1.77
N PHE A 75 -14.27 -2.53 -1.24
CA PHE A 75 -14.55 -3.81 -0.60
C PHE A 75 -14.40 -4.98 -1.58
N GLY A 76 -14.95 -4.85 -2.79
CA GLY A 76 -14.86 -5.90 -3.80
C GLY A 76 -13.43 -6.14 -4.30
N LEU A 77 -12.61 -5.08 -4.44
CA LEU A 77 -11.20 -5.23 -4.79
C LEU A 77 -10.44 -5.99 -3.69
N SER A 78 -10.67 -5.64 -2.41
CA SER A 78 -10.07 -6.33 -1.27
C SER A 78 -10.51 -7.81 -1.20
N LEU A 79 -11.78 -8.08 -1.43
CA LEU A 79 -12.32 -9.44 -1.51
C LEU A 79 -11.67 -10.26 -2.63
N TYR A 80 -11.50 -9.66 -3.80
CA TYR A 80 -10.83 -10.31 -4.94
C TYR A 80 -9.35 -10.57 -4.66
N SER A 81 -8.66 -9.61 -4.05
CA SER A 81 -7.26 -9.75 -3.63
C SER A 81 -7.07 -10.85 -2.59
N LEU A 82 -7.97 -10.92 -1.59
CA LEU A 82 -8.02 -12.01 -0.61
C LEU A 82 -8.14 -13.38 -1.29
N ARG A 83 -9.07 -13.51 -2.25
CA ARG A 83 -9.22 -14.77 -2.99
C ARG A 83 -7.94 -15.17 -3.72
N ARG A 84 -7.23 -14.23 -4.31
CA ARG A 84 -5.97 -14.52 -5.00
C ARG A 84 -4.90 -15.01 -4.04
N LEU A 85 -4.77 -14.37 -2.87
CA LEU A 85 -3.86 -14.79 -1.80
C LEU A 85 -4.17 -16.23 -1.31
N VAL A 86 -5.44 -16.52 -1.02
CA VAL A 86 -5.87 -17.87 -0.60
C VAL A 86 -5.59 -18.91 -1.69
N ARG A 87 -5.92 -18.62 -2.96
CA ARG A 87 -5.67 -19.54 -4.07
C ARG A 87 -4.20 -19.84 -4.33
N LYS A 88 -3.31 -18.90 -4.00
CA LYS A 88 -1.86 -19.07 -4.10
C LYS A 88 -1.26 -19.74 -2.84
N GLY A 89 -2.07 -20.01 -1.82
CA GLY A 89 -1.61 -20.54 -0.53
C GLY A 89 -0.73 -19.57 0.24
N GLU A 90 -0.89 -18.25 0.00
CA GLU A 90 -0.15 -17.24 0.75
C GLU A 90 -0.75 -17.02 2.14
N ILE A 91 -2.06 -17.18 2.27
CA ILE A 91 -2.78 -17.19 3.55
C ILE A 91 -3.76 -18.37 3.57
N SER A 92 -3.95 -18.96 4.75
CA SER A 92 -4.91 -20.05 4.99
C SER A 92 -6.12 -19.58 5.78
N MET A 93 -5.98 -18.53 6.59
CA MET A 93 -7.06 -17.97 7.41
C MET A 93 -6.90 -16.46 7.52
N ILE A 94 -8.02 -15.73 7.48
CA ILE A 94 -8.08 -14.31 7.83
C ILE A 94 -8.83 -14.18 9.17
N GLY A 95 -8.27 -13.40 10.08
CA GLY A 95 -8.81 -13.19 11.41
C GLY A 95 -9.51 -11.85 11.57
N SER A 96 -9.39 -11.23 12.74
CA SER A 96 -10.03 -9.98 13.07
C SER A 96 -9.34 -8.77 12.43
N LYS A 97 -10.09 -7.69 12.23
CA LYS A 97 -9.54 -6.41 11.83
C LYS A 97 -8.76 -5.81 13.01
N MET A 98 -7.47 -5.54 12.79
CA MET A 98 -6.56 -4.93 13.78
C MET A 98 -6.59 -3.42 13.73
N GLY A 99 -6.79 -2.82 12.54
CA GLY A 99 -6.80 -1.39 12.35
C GLY A 99 -7.51 -0.97 11.07
N GLU A 100 -8.04 0.24 11.10
CA GLU A 100 -8.63 0.90 9.94
C GLU A 100 -8.22 2.36 9.91
N GLY A 101 -7.49 2.73 8.87
CA GLY A 101 -7.10 4.10 8.58
C GLY A 101 -7.84 4.67 7.37
N LYS A 102 -7.49 5.90 7.00
CA LYS A 102 -8.04 6.54 5.79
C LYS A 102 -7.57 5.86 4.50
N GLU A 103 -6.38 5.26 4.52
CA GLU A 103 -5.69 4.74 3.35
C GLU A 103 -5.48 3.22 3.37
N SER A 104 -5.85 2.53 4.46
CA SER A 104 -5.72 1.07 4.55
C SER A 104 -6.61 0.44 5.62
N MET A 105 -6.84 -0.87 5.48
CA MET A 105 -7.37 -1.75 6.52
C MET A 105 -6.38 -2.88 6.75
N VAL A 106 -6.12 -3.21 8.02
CA VAL A 106 -5.19 -4.25 8.44
C VAL A 106 -5.93 -5.35 9.18
N TYR A 107 -5.68 -6.59 8.78
CA TYR A 107 -6.21 -7.79 9.39
C TYR A 107 -5.07 -8.69 9.86
N ASN A 108 -5.25 -9.36 11.01
CA ASN A 108 -4.41 -10.49 11.31
C ASN A 108 -4.81 -11.69 10.42
N ALA A 109 -3.85 -12.53 10.12
CA ALA A 109 -4.07 -13.70 9.29
C ALA A 109 -3.09 -14.82 9.66
N MET A 110 -3.34 -16.02 9.17
CA MET A 110 -2.46 -17.16 9.30
C MET A 110 -2.03 -17.66 7.93
N SER A 111 -0.79 -18.03 7.81
CA SER A 111 -0.19 -18.64 6.64
C SER A 111 0.46 -19.97 7.01
N GLU A 112 0.27 -21.00 6.20
CA GLU A 112 0.99 -22.27 6.39
C GLU A 112 2.49 -22.12 6.09
N LYS A 113 2.87 -21.10 5.29
CA LYS A 113 4.26 -20.84 4.90
C LYS A 113 5.01 -19.95 5.89
N TYR A 114 4.30 -18.99 6.53
CA TYR A 114 4.90 -17.86 7.24
C TYR A 114 4.48 -17.77 8.72
N GLY A 115 3.50 -18.58 9.16
CA GLY A 115 2.91 -18.47 10.49
C GLY A 115 1.92 -17.31 10.61
N GLU A 116 1.96 -16.60 11.72
CA GLU A 116 1.16 -15.40 11.93
C GLU A 116 1.66 -14.25 11.06
N VAL A 117 0.73 -13.62 10.36
CA VAL A 117 1.01 -12.51 9.43
C VAL A 117 -0.08 -11.45 9.53
N ILE A 118 0.17 -10.29 8.96
CA ILE A 118 -0.88 -9.32 8.66
C ILE A 118 -1.16 -9.26 7.16
N VAL A 119 -2.43 -8.97 6.84
CA VAL A 119 -2.86 -8.61 5.49
C VAL A 119 -3.33 -7.17 5.52
N LYS A 120 -2.61 -6.31 4.82
CA LYS A 120 -2.92 -4.88 4.67
C LYS A 120 -3.58 -4.66 3.32
N PHE A 121 -4.85 -4.22 3.32
CA PHE A 121 -5.59 -3.81 2.14
C PHE A 121 -5.48 -2.31 1.96
N HIS A 122 -4.84 -1.89 0.88
CA HIS A 122 -4.71 -0.48 0.54
C HIS A 122 -6.02 0.12 0.05
N ARG A 123 -6.20 1.41 0.36
CA ARG A 123 -7.39 2.19 0.03
C ARG A 123 -6.98 3.62 -0.28
N VAL A 124 -6.91 3.97 -1.56
CA VAL A 124 -6.65 5.36 -1.94
C VAL A 124 -7.95 6.16 -1.83
N GLY A 125 -8.02 7.04 -0.84
CA GLY A 125 -9.17 7.92 -0.65
C GLY A 125 -9.23 9.06 -1.68
N TYR A 126 -10.43 9.65 -1.90
CA TYR A 126 -10.62 10.76 -2.83
C TYR A 126 -9.69 11.98 -2.59
N PRO A 127 -9.41 12.39 -1.33
CA PRO A 127 -8.43 13.46 -1.06
C PRO A 127 -7.00 13.08 -1.44
N SER A 128 -6.60 11.83 -1.18
CA SER A 128 -5.29 11.28 -1.57
C SER A 128 -5.18 11.21 -3.09
N PHE A 129 -6.26 10.83 -3.77
CA PHE A 129 -6.37 10.82 -5.22
C PHE A 129 -6.14 12.20 -5.83
N LYS A 130 -6.75 13.27 -5.28
CA LYS A 130 -6.57 14.64 -5.76
C LYS A 130 -5.12 15.11 -5.62
N ARG A 131 -4.48 14.84 -4.48
CA ARG A 131 -3.07 15.16 -4.23
C ARG A 131 -2.12 14.37 -5.15
N VAL A 132 -2.42 13.10 -5.38
CA VAL A 132 -1.67 12.23 -6.28
C VAL A 132 -1.79 12.72 -7.71
N LYS A 133 -3.01 13.10 -8.15
CA LYS A 133 -3.25 13.63 -9.50
C LYS A 133 -2.56 14.99 -9.75
N GLU A 134 -2.43 15.82 -8.73
CA GLU A 134 -1.73 17.13 -8.81
C GLU A 134 -0.20 16.99 -8.84
N LYS A 135 0.36 15.92 -8.23
CA LYS A 135 1.81 15.71 -8.11
C LYS A 135 2.39 14.68 -9.07
N ARG A 136 1.55 13.81 -9.63
CA ARG A 136 1.92 12.71 -10.50
C ARG A 136 1.01 12.75 -11.70
N ASP A 137 1.55 12.79 -12.89
CA ASP A 137 0.76 12.79 -14.13
C ASP A 137 0.23 11.38 -14.41
N TYR A 138 -0.76 10.94 -13.61
CA TYR A 138 -1.42 9.65 -13.78
C TYR A 138 -2.50 9.65 -14.87
N GLY A 139 -2.67 10.76 -15.60
CA GLY A 139 -3.66 10.86 -16.67
C GLY A 139 -5.08 10.53 -16.17
N THR A 140 -5.76 9.60 -16.85
CA THR A 140 -7.15 9.15 -16.56
C THR A 140 -7.21 7.95 -15.65
N LEU A 141 -6.16 7.63 -14.88
CA LEU A 141 -6.14 6.45 -14.01
C LEU A 141 -7.24 6.48 -12.94
N HIS A 142 -7.93 5.35 -12.83
CA HIS A 142 -9.05 5.19 -11.91
C HIS A 142 -8.56 4.83 -10.52
N PHE A 143 -9.36 5.13 -9.54
CA PHE A 143 -9.11 4.89 -8.12
C PHE A 143 -8.69 3.44 -7.82
N THR A 144 -9.26 2.43 -8.47
CA THR A 144 -8.89 1.02 -8.28
C THR A 144 -7.47 0.71 -8.74
N VAL A 145 -7.06 1.27 -9.87
CA VAL A 145 -5.69 1.14 -10.40
C VAL A 145 -4.68 1.79 -9.47
N LEU A 146 -4.96 3.00 -8.99
CA LEU A 146 -4.10 3.70 -8.04
C LEU A 146 -3.95 2.93 -6.72
N THR A 147 -5.04 2.33 -6.25
CA THR A 147 -5.04 1.51 -5.04
C THR A 147 -4.14 0.27 -5.20
N VAL A 148 -4.19 -0.39 -6.36
CA VAL A 148 -3.29 -1.53 -6.66
C VAL A 148 -1.84 -1.07 -6.78
N ARG A 149 -1.59 0.08 -7.40
CA ARG A 149 -0.24 0.65 -7.51
C ARG A 149 0.35 1.01 -6.14
N SER A 150 -0.45 1.59 -5.24
CA SER A 150 -0.04 1.88 -3.86
C SER A 150 0.41 0.62 -3.11
N ALA A 151 -0.37 -0.48 -3.20
CA ALA A 151 -0.01 -1.75 -2.59
C ALA A 151 1.28 -2.33 -3.21
N ARG A 152 1.41 -2.26 -4.53
CA ARG A 152 2.61 -2.71 -5.23
C ARG A 152 3.84 -1.90 -4.83
N ASN A 153 3.71 -0.57 -4.70
CA ASN A 153 4.80 0.30 -4.31
C ASN A 153 5.30 -0.01 -2.90
N GLU A 154 4.37 -0.16 -1.93
CA GLU A 154 4.74 -0.58 -0.58
C GLU A 154 5.46 -1.92 -0.59
N PHE A 155 4.94 -2.93 -1.28
CA PHE A 155 5.58 -4.24 -1.37
C PHE A 155 7.00 -4.18 -1.97
N ARG A 156 7.20 -3.37 -3.03
CA ARG A 156 8.53 -3.16 -3.64
C ARG A 156 9.50 -2.47 -2.70
N ALA A 157 9.06 -1.40 -2.01
CA ALA A 157 9.86 -0.69 -1.03
C ALA A 157 10.30 -1.62 0.11
N LEU A 158 9.35 -2.34 0.72
CA LEU A 158 9.64 -3.31 1.77
C LEU A 158 10.61 -4.41 1.30
N ARG A 159 10.44 -4.95 0.09
CA ARG A 159 11.37 -5.95 -0.47
C ARG A 159 12.80 -5.43 -0.63
N LYS A 160 12.94 -4.17 -1.02
CA LYS A 160 14.25 -3.53 -1.20
C LYS A 160 14.94 -3.24 0.14
N LEU A 161 14.15 -3.01 1.19
CA LEU A 161 14.63 -2.66 2.53
C LEU A 161 14.84 -3.87 3.45
N ALA A 162 14.07 -4.94 3.27
CA ALA A 162 14.11 -6.11 4.15
C ALA A 162 15.53 -6.68 4.32
N GLY A 163 15.94 -6.87 5.57
CA GLY A 163 17.27 -7.34 5.94
C GLY A 163 18.35 -6.25 6.03
N PHE A 164 18.01 -4.99 5.72
CA PHE A 164 18.92 -3.85 5.80
C PHE A 164 18.38 -2.72 6.68
N VAL A 165 17.08 -2.65 6.79
CA VAL A 165 16.32 -1.66 7.55
C VAL A 165 15.28 -2.41 8.37
N SER A 166 14.99 -1.93 9.56
CA SER A 166 13.95 -2.46 10.43
C SER A 166 12.57 -2.12 9.87
N VAL A 167 12.06 -2.98 9.01
CA VAL A 167 10.74 -2.89 8.38
C VAL A 167 10.06 -4.26 8.45
N PRO A 168 8.72 -4.34 8.41
CA PRO A 168 8.02 -5.62 8.31
C PRO A 168 8.48 -6.40 7.08
N LYS A 169 8.85 -7.68 7.27
CA LYS A 169 9.23 -8.54 6.15
C LYS A 169 8.03 -8.76 5.22
N PRO A 170 8.13 -8.40 3.93
CA PRO A 170 7.05 -8.64 2.98
C PRO A 170 7.07 -10.08 2.49
N TYR A 171 5.90 -10.72 2.45
CA TYR A 171 5.75 -12.11 2.01
C TYR A 171 5.10 -12.25 0.65
N ALA A 172 3.96 -11.55 0.44
CA ALA A 172 3.22 -11.63 -0.82
C ALA A 172 2.46 -10.33 -1.12
N TRP A 173 2.18 -10.13 -2.40
CA TRP A 173 1.34 -9.05 -2.90
C TRP A 173 0.36 -9.57 -3.94
N GLU A 174 -0.93 -9.18 -3.81
CA GLU A 174 -1.99 -9.46 -4.77
C GLU A 174 -3.01 -8.33 -4.80
N GLY A 175 -3.25 -7.75 -5.99
CA GLY A 175 -4.17 -6.63 -6.13
C GLY A 175 -3.84 -5.47 -5.20
N ASN A 176 -4.78 -5.10 -4.32
CA ASN A 176 -4.56 -4.07 -3.31
C ASN A 176 -4.10 -4.60 -1.94
N ALA A 177 -3.74 -5.88 -1.83
CA ALA A 177 -3.35 -6.52 -0.58
C ALA A 177 -1.85 -6.82 -0.51
N VAL A 178 -1.23 -6.52 0.61
CA VAL A 178 0.14 -6.92 0.96
C VAL A 178 0.09 -7.81 2.18
N VAL A 179 0.75 -8.97 2.12
CA VAL A 179 0.98 -9.88 3.24
C VAL A 179 2.38 -9.62 3.78
N MET A 180 2.49 -9.34 5.05
CA MET A 180 3.76 -9.03 5.70
C MET A 180 3.80 -9.51 7.14
N GLU A 181 4.97 -9.44 7.74
CA GLU A 181 5.25 -9.79 9.12
C GLU A 181 4.36 -9.01 10.09
N LEU A 182 3.88 -9.69 11.11
CA LEU A 182 3.26 -9.07 12.27
C LEU A 182 4.36 -8.62 13.23
N ILE A 183 4.47 -7.31 13.45
CA ILE A 183 5.40 -6.72 14.43
C ILE A 183 4.66 -6.48 15.75
N ASP A 184 5.12 -7.10 16.83
CA ASP A 184 4.58 -6.87 18.17
C ASP A 184 5.21 -5.59 18.78
N ALA A 185 4.72 -4.45 18.33
CA ALA A 185 5.17 -3.13 18.75
C ALA A 185 4.02 -2.11 18.69
N ARG A 186 4.24 -0.93 19.26
CA ARG A 186 3.24 0.15 19.30
C ARG A 186 3.71 1.36 18.51
N GLU A 187 2.75 2.09 17.93
CA GLU A 187 3.07 3.33 17.23
C GLU A 187 3.76 4.33 18.19
N LEU A 188 4.81 4.97 17.71
CA LEU A 188 5.66 5.89 18.48
C LEU A 188 4.84 6.96 19.22
N PHE A 189 3.79 7.49 18.60
CA PHE A 189 2.94 8.50 19.22
C PHE A 189 2.12 8.00 20.43
N ARG A 190 1.99 6.68 20.61
CA ARG A 190 1.27 6.04 21.73
C ARG A 190 2.18 5.62 22.87
N VAL A 191 3.48 5.75 22.70
CA VAL A 191 4.49 5.31 23.67
C VAL A 191 5.13 6.53 24.31
N ARG A 192 5.37 6.46 25.64
CA ARG A 192 6.23 7.42 26.32
C ARG A 192 7.63 6.85 26.41
N LEU A 193 8.57 7.47 25.72
CA LEU A 193 9.94 7.01 25.67
C LEU A 193 10.70 7.39 26.95
N SER A 194 11.51 6.46 27.47
CA SER A 194 12.46 6.72 28.55
C SER A 194 13.71 7.43 28.08
N ASN A 195 14.22 7.05 26.90
CA ASN A 195 15.43 7.60 26.29
C ASN A 195 15.12 8.14 24.89
N PRO A 196 14.41 9.27 24.77
CA PRO A 196 13.97 9.77 23.46
C PRO A 196 15.12 10.18 22.53
N GLY A 197 16.26 10.61 23.08
CA GLY A 197 17.45 10.93 22.29
C GLY A 197 18.00 9.71 21.56
N ASP A 198 18.14 8.57 22.25
CA ASP A 198 18.66 7.35 21.68
C ASP A 198 17.69 6.79 20.59
N VAL A 199 16.40 6.88 20.84
CA VAL A 199 15.38 6.44 19.86
C VAL A 199 15.42 7.32 18.60
N LEU A 200 15.64 8.64 18.75
CA LEU A 200 15.83 9.53 17.59
C LEU A 200 17.06 9.12 16.77
N GLU A 201 18.20 8.82 17.42
CA GLU A 201 19.41 8.40 16.71
C GLU A 201 19.17 7.07 15.96
N ILE A 202 18.47 6.10 16.55
CA ILE A 202 18.11 4.84 15.88
C ILE A 202 17.24 5.14 14.65
N ILE A 203 16.22 6.00 14.77
CA ILE A 203 15.36 6.38 13.63
C ILE A 203 16.20 7.01 12.51
N LEU A 204 17.15 7.89 12.84
CA LEU A 204 18.01 8.54 11.85
C LEU A 204 18.96 7.53 11.16
N GLU A 205 19.45 6.52 11.88
CA GLU A 205 20.21 5.42 11.29
C GLU A 205 19.35 4.60 10.31
N GLU A 206 18.12 4.29 10.65
CA GLU A 206 17.19 3.58 9.76
C GLU A 206 16.88 4.42 8.50
N VAL A 207 16.66 5.73 8.66
CA VAL A 207 16.44 6.65 7.51
C VAL A 207 17.70 6.73 6.63
N ARG A 208 18.89 6.74 7.23
CA ARG A 208 20.17 6.67 6.50
C ARG A 208 20.31 5.37 5.71
N ALA A 209 19.96 4.26 6.32
CA ALA A 209 19.98 2.95 5.67
C ALA A 209 18.97 2.88 4.51
N MET A 210 17.76 3.41 4.69
CA MET A 210 16.75 3.52 3.61
C MET A 210 17.30 4.36 2.44
N TYR A 211 17.83 5.54 2.73
CA TYR A 211 18.38 6.41 1.69
C TYR A 211 19.55 5.75 0.94
N ALA A 212 20.46 5.09 1.66
CA ALA A 212 21.54 4.33 1.05
C ALA A 212 21.06 3.20 0.12
N ARG A 213 19.87 2.63 0.40
CA ARG A 213 19.20 1.64 -0.48
C ARG A 213 18.39 2.30 -1.60
N GLY A 214 18.47 3.61 -1.76
CA GLY A 214 17.73 4.34 -2.78
C GLY A 214 16.24 4.39 -2.53
N VAL A 215 15.80 4.35 -1.27
CA VAL A 215 14.39 4.45 -0.88
C VAL A 215 14.20 5.64 0.06
N VAL A 216 13.22 6.49 -0.26
CA VAL A 216 12.74 7.58 0.60
C VAL A 216 11.29 7.29 0.94
N HIS A 217 10.93 7.39 2.21
CA HIS A 217 9.59 7.03 2.71
C HIS A 217 8.48 7.89 2.11
N GLY A 218 8.69 9.20 2.10
CA GLY A 218 7.77 10.16 1.49
C GLY A 218 6.56 10.55 2.35
N ASP A 219 6.38 9.96 3.53
CA ASP A 219 5.35 10.31 4.53
C ASP A 219 5.76 9.89 5.94
N LEU A 220 7.07 9.96 6.27
CA LEU A 220 7.56 9.54 7.57
C LEU A 220 7.08 10.48 8.67
N SER A 221 6.54 9.87 9.72
CA SER A 221 6.01 10.57 10.89
C SER A 221 5.93 9.62 12.08
N GLN A 222 5.61 10.16 13.26
CA GLN A 222 5.40 9.38 14.50
C GLN A 222 4.29 8.32 14.38
N TYR A 223 3.44 8.38 13.37
CA TYR A 223 2.37 7.41 13.11
C TYR A 223 2.86 6.19 12.31
N ASN A 224 3.98 6.35 11.60
CA ASN A 224 4.55 5.35 10.70
C ASN A 224 5.83 4.74 11.28
N ILE A 225 6.00 4.82 12.60
CA ILE A 225 7.10 4.23 13.36
C ILE A 225 6.50 3.41 14.50
N LEU A 226 6.90 2.15 14.59
CA LEU A 226 6.59 1.27 15.71
C LEU A 226 7.81 1.19 16.64
N VAL A 227 7.55 1.08 17.94
CA VAL A 227 8.58 0.97 18.98
C VAL A 227 8.21 -0.12 19.97
N SER A 228 9.17 -0.96 20.31
CA SER A 228 9.12 -1.89 21.43
C SER A 228 10.46 -1.91 22.18
N GLU A 229 10.60 -2.78 23.17
CA GLU A 229 11.90 -3.02 23.85
C GLU A 229 12.95 -3.60 22.90
N GLU A 230 12.53 -4.27 21.83
CA GLU A 230 13.42 -4.90 20.87
C GLU A 230 13.96 -3.92 19.81
N GLY A 231 13.32 -2.77 19.63
CA GLY A 231 13.78 -1.77 18.66
C GLY A 231 12.69 -0.88 18.06
N VAL A 232 13.02 -0.37 16.88
CA VAL A 232 12.20 0.54 16.08
C VAL A 232 11.94 -0.07 14.72
N TRP A 233 10.72 0.02 14.21
CA TRP A 233 10.36 -0.39 12.84
C TRP A 233 9.66 0.73 12.10
N ILE A 234 10.03 0.91 10.85
CA ILE A 234 9.37 1.86 9.94
C ILE A 234 8.33 1.09 9.12
N ILE A 235 7.11 1.63 9.07
CA ILE A 235 5.96 1.00 8.41
C ILE A 235 5.28 1.99 7.45
N ASP A 236 4.43 1.48 6.57
CA ASP A 236 3.53 2.28 5.72
C ASP A 236 4.21 3.02 4.56
N PHE A 237 4.65 2.27 3.54
CA PHE A 237 5.44 2.72 2.39
C PHE A 237 4.65 2.99 1.06
N PRO A 238 3.33 3.25 1.03
CA PRO A 238 2.61 3.42 -0.25
C PRO A 238 3.07 4.65 -1.04
N GLN A 239 3.65 5.65 -0.34
CA GLN A 239 4.15 6.89 -0.94
C GLN A 239 5.66 6.88 -1.18
N ALA A 240 6.35 5.78 -0.89
CA ALA A 240 7.80 5.70 -1.01
C ALA A 240 8.27 6.01 -2.44
N VAL A 241 9.36 6.77 -2.54
CA VAL A 241 10.09 6.96 -3.77
C VAL A 241 11.26 5.97 -3.80
N ILE A 242 11.27 5.13 -4.82
CA ILE A 242 12.34 4.18 -5.09
C ILE A 242 13.18 4.75 -6.23
N LEU A 243 14.46 5.04 -5.97
CA LEU A 243 15.39 5.56 -6.96
C LEU A 243 15.84 4.42 -7.88
N GLU A 244 15.26 4.38 -9.07
CA GLU A 244 15.54 3.44 -10.15
C GLU A 244 15.62 4.22 -11.46
N GLU A 245 16.49 3.80 -12.38
CA GLU A 245 16.65 4.47 -13.68
C GLU A 245 15.37 4.39 -14.52
N GLU A 246 14.66 3.24 -14.43
CA GLU A 246 13.37 3.01 -15.07
C GLU A 246 12.29 2.76 -14.01
N SER A 247 11.66 3.82 -13.54
CA SER A 247 10.57 3.71 -12.57
C SER A 247 9.20 3.65 -13.28
N GLU A 248 8.51 2.51 -13.21
CA GLU A 248 7.13 2.40 -13.72
C GLU A 248 6.16 3.36 -12.99
N GLU A 249 6.42 3.63 -11.70
CA GLU A 249 5.60 4.49 -10.86
C GLU A 249 5.75 5.97 -11.25
N TYR A 250 6.92 6.36 -11.74
CA TYR A 250 7.30 7.72 -12.12
C TYR A 250 7.77 7.80 -13.57
N SER A 251 7.15 7.02 -14.47
CA SER A 251 7.55 6.91 -15.87
C SER A 251 7.54 8.21 -16.66
N SER A 252 6.82 9.24 -16.17
CA SER A 252 6.80 10.59 -16.75
C SER A 252 7.97 11.47 -16.28
N LEU A 253 8.72 11.07 -15.24
CA LEU A 253 9.84 11.83 -14.71
C LEU A 253 11.16 11.30 -15.23
N SER A 254 12.08 12.19 -15.57
CA SER A 254 13.48 11.84 -15.72
C SER A 254 14.09 11.43 -14.38
N PHE A 255 15.16 10.65 -14.41
CA PHE A 255 15.85 10.27 -13.16
C PHE A 255 16.31 11.47 -12.32
N SER A 256 16.69 12.58 -12.95
CA SER A 256 17.05 13.82 -12.27
C SER A 256 15.86 14.44 -11.51
N GLU A 257 14.68 14.45 -12.13
CA GLU A 257 13.46 14.94 -11.48
C GLU A 257 13.00 14.01 -10.36
N LEU A 258 13.10 12.70 -10.56
CA LEU A 258 12.81 11.71 -9.51
C LEU A 258 13.72 11.90 -8.30
N LYS A 259 15.04 12.13 -8.53
CA LYS A 259 15.97 12.40 -7.45
C LYS A 259 15.64 13.69 -6.69
N LYS A 260 15.29 14.75 -7.41
CA LYS A 260 14.86 16.02 -6.79
C LYS A 260 13.60 15.82 -5.93
N LEU A 261 12.62 15.07 -6.43
CA LEU A 261 11.42 14.72 -5.67
C LEU A 261 11.78 13.94 -4.40
N ALA A 262 12.66 12.94 -4.50
CA ALA A 262 13.13 12.16 -3.36
C ALA A 262 13.83 13.03 -2.31
N ASP A 263 14.69 13.96 -2.73
CA ASP A 263 15.40 14.87 -1.83
C ASP A 263 14.41 15.83 -1.11
N GLU A 264 13.41 16.36 -1.81
CA GLU A 264 12.35 17.18 -1.21
C GLU A 264 11.52 16.39 -0.17
N MET A 265 11.18 15.15 -0.49
CA MET A 265 10.45 14.28 0.42
C MET A 265 11.28 13.90 1.65
N LEU A 266 12.56 13.55 1.47
CA LEU A 266 13.48 13.26 2.57
C LEU A 266 13.59 14.44 3.56
N ARG A 267 13.73 15.66 3.05
CA ARG A 267 13.77 16.86 3.88
C ARG A 267 12.50 17.05 4.69
N ARG A 268 11.35 16.80 4.09
CA ARG A 268 10.05 16.86 4.80
C ARG A 268 9.95 15.77 5.87
N ASP A 269 10.33 14.54 5.55
CA ASP A 269 10.29 13.40 6.45
C ASP A 269 11.18 13.66 7.68
N LEU A 270 12.43 14.11 7.47
CA LEU A 270 13.33 14.48 8.56
C LEU A 270 12.76 15.62 9.42
N LYS A 271 12.22 16.66 8.79
CA LYS A 271 11.60 17.76 9.54
C LYS A 271 10.45 17.29 10.41
N ASN A 272 9.58 16.40 9.91
CA ASN A 272 8.46 15.86 10.67
C ASN A 272 8.95 15.14 11.94
N ILE A 273 9.97 14.30 11.82
CA ILE A 273 10.53 13.53 12.94
C ILE A 273 11.23 14.46 13.94
N LEU A 274 12.10 15.33 13.47
CA LEU A 274 12.82 16.27 14.36
C LEU A 274 11.84 17.18 15.11
N ASP A 275 10.82 17.73 14.43
CA ASP A 275 9.79 18.55 15.04
C ASP A 275 8.96 17.77 16.09
N TYR A 276 8.67 16.48 15.83
CA TYR A 276 7.98 15.63 16.81
C TYR A 276 8.82 15.45 18.08
N PHE A 277 10.10 15.09 17.96
CA PHE A 277 10.97 14.87 19.14
C PHE A 277 11.23 16.15 19.91
N ARG A 278 11.41 17.27 19.23
CA ARG A 278 11.53 18.58 19.88
C ARG A 278 10.28 18.94 20.68
N ARG A 279 9.08 18.80 20.08
CA ARG A 279 7.81 19.19 20.73
C ARG A 279 7.39 18.24 21.85
N SER A 280 7.59 16.94 21.70
CA SER A 280 7.09 15.93 22.63
C SER A 280 8.07 15.62 23.76
N TYR A 281 9.38 15.79 23.52
CA TYR A 281 10.43 15.37 24.44
C TYR A 281 11.50 16.44 24.72
N GLY A 282 11.45 17.58 24.04
CA GLY A 282 12.50 18.62 24.16
C GLY A 282 13.86 18.21 23.60
N VAL A 283 13.91 17.15 22.78
CA VAL A 283 15.15 16.70 22.12
C VAL A 283 15.40 17.59 20.90
N GLU A 284 16.48 18.34 20.94
CA GLU A 284 16.91 19.21 19.84
C GLU A 284 18.03 18.55 19.06
N LYS A 285 17.92 18.60 17.74
CA LYS A 285 18.97 18.20 16.80
C LYS A 285 18.94 19.14 15.61
N ASP A 286 20.11 19.59 15.17
CA ASP A 286 20.24 20.46 14.00
C ASP A 286 19.79 19.74 12.73
N PHE A 287 18.99 20.42 11.93
CA PHE A 287 18.41 19.84 10.71
C PHE A 287 19.47 19.54 9.65
N GLU A 288 20.45 20.44 9.46
CA GLU A 288 21.47 20.26 8.42
C GLU A 288 22.48 19.17 8.83
N GLU A 289 22.77 19.03 10.13
CA GLU A 289 23.55 17.91 10.65
C GLU A 289 22.84 16.57 10.44
N ALA A 290 21.53 16.48 10.76
CA ALA A 290 20.74 15.29 10.55
C ALA A 290 20.66 14.93 9.04
N LEU A 291 20.43 15.91 8.18
CA LEU A 291 20.38 15.71 6.74
C LEU A 291 21.74 15.23 6.20
N LYS A 292 22.84 15.86 6.61
CA LYS A 292 24.20 15.45 6.23
C LYS A 292 24.50 14.02 6.69
N PHE A 293 24.07 13.67 7.90
CA PHE A 293 24.22 12.31 8.43
C PHE A 293 23.47 11.29 7.59
N VAL A 294 22.18 11.52 7.32
CA VAL A 294 21.34 10.62 6.53
C VAL A 294 21.84 10.46 5.10
N THR A 295 22.31 11.54 4.47
CA THR A 295 22.80 11.53 3.09
C THR A 295 24.29 11.20 2.97
N SER A 296 24.98 10.85 4.06
CA SER A 296 26.42 10.54 4.06
C SER A 296 26.81 9.34 3.19
N ARG A 297 25.88 8.42 2.93
CA ARG A 297 26.04 7.32 1.97
C ARG A 297 25.28 7.64 0.69
N LYS A 298 25.94 7.44 -0.47
CA LYS A 298 25.26 7.59 -1.77
C LYS A 298 24.22 6.49 -1.93
N PRO A 299 23.03 6.80 -2.49
CA PRO A 299 22.02 5.80 -2.73
C PRO A 299 22.45 4.77 -3.78
N GLU A 300 22.14 3.50 -3.54
CA GLU A 300 22.23 2.45 -4.54
C GLU A 300 21.10 2.64 -5.55
N ILE A 301 21.46 2.93 -6.78
CA ILE A 301 20.51 3.11 -7.87
C ILE A 301 20.22 1.73 -8.49
N GLY A 302 18.96 1.29 -8.44
CA GLY A 302 18.51 0.08 -9.14
C GLY A 302 18.50 0.32 -10.66
N LYS A 303 18.97 -0.66 -11.41
CA LYS A 303 18.81 -0.74 -12.87
C LYS A 303 17.45 -1.33 -13.23
#